data_23883a33cde28581f82dbc7fb3fff4f4
#
_entry.id   23883a33cde28581f82dbc7fb3fff4f4
#
_cell.length_a   1.000
_cell.length_b   1.000
_cell.length_c   1.000
_cell.angle_alpha   90.00
_cell.angle_beta   90.00
_cell.angle_gamma   90.00
#
_symmetry.space_group_name_H-M   'P 1'
#
loop_
_entity.id
_entity.type
_entity.pdbx_description
1 polymer ?
#
loop_
_entity_poly.entity_id
_entity_poly.type
_entity_poly.pdbx_seq_one_letter_code
_entity_poly.pdbx_strand_id
1 'polypeptide(L)'
;AENTISNTFNFQIVTYIDLRQNNSIESIITNIINIISNDNNEARDFAVLASSTKLLRNIDILYRQRTNEQTEITFISNETLERLKQIHQVTDEKAANWKFNRDFEALERTRKQLFTTDKRCLKISTIQSFKGWESPSVIVILENDIVLHNTTFRPMSPQTIYTAITRARENMYIINIGNDTYHNFFY
;
A
#
# COMPACT_ATOMS: atom_id res chain seq x y z
N ALA A 1 -9.06 4.14 -42.27
CA ALA A 1 -8.51 3.16 -41.36
C ALA A 1 -8.52 3.80 -39.96
N GLU A 2 -9.55 3.48 -39.15
CA GLU A 2 -9.65 3.92 -37.75
C GLU A 2 -8.74 3.06 -36.90
N ASN A 3 -7.67 3.65 -36.39
CA ASN A 3 -6.86 3.05 -35.35
C ASN A 3 -7.61 3.17 -34.00
N THR A 4 -8.47 2.23 -33.73
CA THR A 4 -9.04 2.07 -32.40
C THR A 4 -7.95 1.47 -31.50
N ILE A 5 -7.24 2.31 -30.76
CA ILE A 5 -6.41 1.87 -29.65
C ILE A 5 -7.39 1.46 -28.54
N SER A 6 -7.77 0.20 -28.51
CA SER A 6 -8.49 -0.37 -27.37
C SER A 6 -7.49 -0.59 -26.24
N ASN A 7 -7.32 0.40 -25.37
CA ASN A 7 -6.71 0.22 -24.07
C ASN A 7 -7.72 -0.54 -23.16
N THR A 8 -7.95 -1.79 -23.46
CA THR A 8 -8.73 -2.66 -22.58
C THR A 8 -7.80 -3.15 -21.48
N PHE A 9 -7.88 -2.53 -20.31
CA PHE A 9 -7.44 -3.18 -19.08
C PHE A 9 -8.38 -4.37 -18.85
N ASN A 10 -7.94 -5.57 -19.18
CA ASN A 10 -8.71 -6.79 -19.00
C ASN A 10 -8.55 -7.29 -17.55
N PHE A 11 -9.09 -6.55 -16.58
CA PHE A 11 -9.25 -7.11 -15.24
C PHE A 11 -10.36 -8.15 -15.27
N GLN A 12 -10.12 -9.30 -14.66
CA GLN A 12 -11.16 -10.31 -14.48
C GLN A 12 -12.17 -9.85 -13.43
N ILE A 13 -11.68 -9.22 -12.36
CA ILE A 13 -12.50 -8.70 -11.27
C ILE A 13 -11.99 -7.30 -10.88
N VAL A 14 -12.93 -6.35 -10.77
CA VAL A 14 -12.74 -5.07 -10.09
C VAL A 14 -13.75 -4.99 -8.96
N THR A 15 -13.28 -5.00 -7.73
CA THR A 15 -14.13 -4.96 -6.52
C THR A 15 -13.86 -3.68 -5.74
N TYR A 16 -14.92 -2.92 -5.46
CA TYR A 16 -14.86 -1.72 -4.63
C TYR A 16 -15.48 -1.98 -3.26
N ILE A 17 -14.77 -1.59 -2.19
CA ILE A 17 -15.19 -1.73 -0.79
C ILE A 17 -15.16 -0.36 -0.14
N ASP A 18 -16.32 0.13 0.29
CA ASP A 18 -16.45 1.43 0.97
C ASP A 18 -16.34 1.27 2.48
N LEU A 19 -15.23 1.73 3.04
CA LEU A 19 -14.97 1.78 4.48
C LEU A 19 -14.91 3.21 5.03
N ARG A 20 -15.42 4.22 4.31
CA ARG A 20 -15.35 5.64 4.74
C ARG A 20 -15.98 5.90 6.10
N GLN A 21 -17.01 5.15 6.47
CA GLN A 21 -17.67 5.25 7.78
C GLN A 21 -17.08 4.30 8.83
N ASN A 22 -16.31 3.30 8.42
CA ASN A 22 -15.68 2.31 9.30
C ASN A 22 -14.23 2.06 8.89
N ASN A 23 -13.43 3.12 8.90
CA ASN A 23 -12.04 3.14 8.43
C ASN A 23 -11.02 2.75 9.52
N SER A 24 -11.44 2.00 10.53
CA SER A 24 -10.53 1.48 11.53
C SER A 24 -9.50 0.54 10.90
N ILE A 25 -8.31 0.49 11.48
CA ILE A 25 -7.26 -0.39 10.97
C ILE A 25 -7.68 -1.86 11.04
N GLU A 26 -8.49 -2.23 12.03
CA GLU A 26 -9.08 -3.56 12.20
C GLU A 26 -10.03 -3.91 11.06
N SER A 27 -10.86 -2.95 10.62
CA SER A 27 -11.74 -3.13 9.46
C SER A 27 -10.95 -3.30 8.17
N ILE A 28 -9.92 -2.51 7.97
CA ILE A 28 -9.05 -2.58 6.78
C ILE A 28 -8.40 -3.95 6.70
N ILE A 29 -7.76 -4.41 7.78
CA ILE A 29 -7.06 -5.70 7.78
C ILE A 29 -8.02 -6.89 7.64
N THR A 30 -9.20 -6.81 8.24
CA THR A 30 -10.24 -7.84 8.09
C THR A 30 -10.66 -7.98 6.63
N ASN A 31 -10.87 -6.86 5.92
CA ASN A 31 -11.21 -6.90 4.50
C ASN A 31 -10.05 -7.42 3.65
N ILE A 32 -8.80 -7.05 3.92
CA ILE A 32 -7.62 -7.59 3.22
C ILE A 32 -7.55 -9.11 3.38
N ILE A 33 -7.69 -9.63 4.59
CA ILE A 33 -7.66 -11.07 4.86
C ILE A 33 -8.83 -11.78 4.15
N ASN A 34 -10.04 -11.21 4.20
CA ASN A 34 -11.20 -11.78 3.52
C ASN A 34 -11.02 -11.81 2.00
N ILE A 35 -10.48 -10.77 1.39
CA ILE A 35 -10.17 -10.74 -0.04
C ILE A 35 -9.23 -11.90 -0.38
N ILE A 36 -8.10 -12.01 0.32
CA ILE A 36 -7.09 -13.05 0.07
C ILE A 36 -7.68 -14.45 0.29
N SER A 37 -8.51 -14.65 1.33
CA SER A 37 -9.08 -15.96 1.66
C SER A 37 -10.22 -16.39 0.72
N ASN A 38 -10.92 -15.44 0.09
CA ASN A 38 -12.05 -15.72 -0.81
C ASN A 38 -11.64 -15.78 -2.29
N ASP A 39 -10.43 -15.33 -2.61
CA ASP A 39 -9.88 -15.45 -3.96
C ASP A 39 -9.32 -16.88 -4.18
N ASN A 40 -9.29 -17.32 -5.42
CA ASN A 40 -8.63 -18.58 -5.80
C ASN A 40 -7.09 -18.47 -5.79
N ASN A 41 -6.57 -17.26 -5.59
CA ASN A 41 -5.14 -16.96 -5.54
C ASN A 41 -4.59 -17.10 -4.11
N GLU A 42 -3.30 -17.36 -4.00
CA GLU A 42 -2.60 -17.42 -2.71
C GLU A 42 -2.12 -16.02 -2.30
N ALA A 43 -1.81 -15.80 -1.00
CA ALA A 43 -1.31 -14.52 -0.50
C ALA A 43 -0.08 -14.00 -1.30
N ARG A 44 0.72 -14.91 -1.87
CA ARG A 44 1.85 -14.57 -2.74
C ARG A 44 1.46 -13.83 -4.03
N ASP A 45 0.23 -13.98 -4.47
CA ASP A 45 -0.27 -13.38 -5.72
C ASP A 45 -0.85 -11.98 -5.49
N PHE A 46 -0.85 -11.53 -4.24
CA PHE A 46 -1.37 -10.22 -3.85
C PHE A 46 -0.29 -9.19 -3.53
N ALA A 47 -0.59 -7.93 -3.88
CA ALA A 47 0.11 -6.75 -3.41
C ALA A 47 -0.87 -5.75 -2.79
N VAL A 48 -0.59 -5.30 -1.57
CA VAL A 48 -1.33 -4.21 -0.90
C VAL A 48 -0.59 -2.91 -1.11
N LEU A 49 -1.25 -1.93 -1.70
CA LEU A 49 -0.67 -0.64 -2.07
C LEU A 49 -1.43 0.52 -1.41
N ALA A 50 -0.68 1.45 -0.82
CA ALA A 50 -1.18 2.70 -0.26
C ALA A 50 -0.14 3.82 -0.45
N SER A 51 -0.47 5.06 -0.11
CA SER A 51 0.48 6.17 -0.13
C SER A 51 1.24 6.30 1.19
N SER A 52 0.57 6.02 2.33
CA SER A 52 1.12 6.20 3.66
C SER A 52 1.92 4.99 4.14
N THR A 53 3.22 5.17 4.35
CA THR A 53 4.09 4.15 4.97
C THR A 53 3.64 3.81 6.39
N LYS A 54 3.12 4.79 7.16
CA LYS A 54 2.59 4.57 8.50
C LYS A 54 1.41 3.60 8.50
N LEU A 55 0.45 3.81 7.58
CA LEU A 55 -0.68 2.90 7.39
C LEU A 55 -0.20 1.49 7.03
N LEU A 56 0.71 1.39 6.09
CA LEU A 56 1.25 0.11 5.61
C LEU A 56 2.01 -0.66 6.69
N ARG A 57 2.74 0.02 7.59
CA ARG A 57 3.38 -0.62 8.76
C ARG A 57 2.34 -1.23 9.70
N ASN A 58 1.23 -0.53 9.96
CA ASN A 58 0.16 -1.06 10.80
C ASN A 58 -0.50 -2.28 10.14
N ILE A 59 -0.73 -2.23 8.83
CA ILE A 59 -1.26 -3.37 8.07
C ILE A 59 -0.29 -4.56 8.15
N ASP A 60 1.00 -4.34 7.94
CA ASP A 60 2.04 -5.38 8.03
C ASP A 60 2.02 -6.09 9.39
N ILE A 61 2.02 -5.32 10.48
CA ILE A 61 1.99 -5.87 11.84
C ILE A 61 0.74 -6.72 12.07
N LEU A 62 -0.45 -6.15 11.79
CA LEU A 62 -1.71 -6.82 12.06
C LEU A 62 -1.94 -8.03 11.14
N TYR A 63 -1.52 -7.96 9.88
CA TYR A 63 -1.59 -9.10 8.98
C TYR A 63 -0.76 -10.27 9.52
N ARG A 64 0.52 -10.04 9.84
CA ARG A 64 1.40 -11.06 10.40
C ARG A 64 0.88 -11.63 11.73
N GLN A 65 0.30 -10.78 12.59
CA GLN A 65 -0.26 -11.22 13.87
C GLN A 65 -1.50 -12.11 13.70
N ARG A 66 -2.37 -11.79 12.74
CA ARG A 66 -3.64 -12.50 12.54
C ARG A 66 -3.50 -13.78 11.71
N THR A 67 -2.59 -13.79 10.74
CA THR A 67 -2.41 -14.92 9.82
C THR A 67 -1.25 -15.82 10.19
N ASN A 68 -0.31 -15.34 11.02
CA ASN A 68 0.99 -15.97 11.29
C ASN A 68 1.84 -16.17 10.02
N GLU A 69 1.58 -15.38 8.97
CA GLU A 69 2.31 -15.41 7.71
C GLU A 69 3.35 -14.29 7.64
N GLN A 70 4.38 -14.49 6.83
CA GLN A 70 5.37 -13.45 6.52
C GLN A 70 4.85 -12.51 5.44
N THR A 71 5.46 -11.33 5.37
CA THR A 71 5.20 -10.32 4.35
C THR A 71 6.50 -9.87 3.69
N GLU A 72 6.42 -9.38 2.46
CA GLU A 72 7.53 -8.69 1.80
C GLU A 72 7.19 -7.21 1.67
N ILE A 73 8.03 -6.35 2.24
CA ILE A 73 7.79 -4.92 2.36
C ILE A 73 8.88 -4.08 1.70
N THR A 74 8.51 -2.93 1.08
CA THR A 74 9.44 -1.98 0.45
C THR A 74 9.97 -0.90 1.40
N PHE A 75 9.55 -0.92 2.65
CA PHE A 75 9.89 0.06 3.69
C PHE A 75 10.48 -0.65 4.92
N ILE A 76 11.03 0.09 5.85
CA ILE A 76 11.51 -0.50 7.11
C ILE A 76 10.32 -0.89 8.01
N SER A 77 10.40 -2.07 8.63
CA SER A 77 9.37 -2.53 9.56
C SER A 77 9.28 -1.65 10.80
N ASN A 78 8.17 -1.73 11.51
CA ASN A 78 8.00 -0.95 12.74
C ASN A 78 9.05 -1.31 13.79
N GLU A 79 9.41 -2.59 13.92
CA GLU A 79 10.43 -3.06 14.86
C GLU A 79 11.81 -2.43 14.53
N THR A 80 12.15 -2.35 13.24
CA THR A 80 13.39 -1.71 12.78
C THR A 80 13.37 -0.21 13.04
N LEU A 81 12.23 0.45 12.79
CA LEU A 81 12.05 1.88 13.04
C LEU A 81 12.21 2.20 14.54
N GLU A 82 11.54 1.47 15.41
CA GLU A 82 11.62 1.70 16.85
C GLU A 82 13.03 1.45 17.40
N ARG A 83 13.72 0.42 16.90
CA ARG A 83 15.14 0.19 17.23
C ARG A 83 16.02 1.36 16.80
N LEU A 84 15.80 1.90 15.59
CA LEU A 84 16.56 3.04 15.09
C LEU A 84 16.31 4.30 15.94
N LYS A 85 15.05 4.54 16.32
CA LYS A 85 14.69 5.63 17.24
C LYS A 85 15.41 5.50 18.59
N GLN A 86 15.46 4.30 19.16
CA GLN A 86 16.18 4.05 20.42
C GLN A 86 17.68 4.33 20.30
N ILE A 87 18.33 3.86 19.22
CA ILE A 87 19.76 4.09 18.97
C ILE A 87 20.09 5.57 18.92
N HIS A 88 19.25 6.37 18.25
CA HIS A 88 19.46 7.80 18.06
C HIS A 88 18.77 8.67 19.12
N GLN A 89 18.09 8.07 20.11
CA GLN A 89 17.36 8.76 21.17
C GLN A 89 16.34 9.79 20.64
N VAL A 90 15.62 9.44 19.58
CA VAL A 90 14.56 10.26 18.99
C VAL A 90 13.20 9.63 19.23
N THR A 91 12.19 10.47 19.42
CA THR A 91 10.80 10.01 19.65
C THR A 91 9.96 10.04 18.37
N ASP A 92 10.35 10.84 17.38
CA ASP A 92 9.63 11.03 16.13
C ASP A 92 10.52 10.68 14.93
N GLU A 93 9.96 10.01 13.93
CA GLU A 93 10.66 9.76 12.66
C GLU A 93 10.90 11.02 11.81
N LYS A 94 10.25 12.14 12.16
CA LYS A 94 10.49 13.48 11.57
C LYS A 94 11.47 14.32 12.39
N ALA A 95 12.16 13.73 13.36
CA ALA A 95 13.10 14.44 14.19
C ALA A 95 14.21 15.09 13.35
N ALA A 96 14.61 16.32 13.72
CA ALA A 96 15.72 17.04 13.10
C ALA A 96 17.10 16.48 13.53
N ASN A 97 17.25 15.14 13.47
CA ASN A 97 18.49 14.44 13.79
C ASN A 97 19.10 13.88 12.50
N TRP A 98 20.18 14.49 12.03
CA TRP A 98 20.80 14.15 10.76
C TRP A 98 21.34 12.71 10.72
N LYS A 99 21.84 12.18 11.86
CA LYS A 99 22.33 10.80 11.95
C LYS A 99 21.19 9.80 11.80
N PHE A 100 20.08 10.05 12.50
CA PHE A 100 18.87 9.27 12.36
C PHE A 100 18.36 9.26 10.91
N ASN A 101 18.24 10.45 10.29
CA ASN A 101 17.73 10.58 8.93
C ASN A 101 18.62 9.85 7.92
N ARG A 102 19.95 9.97 8.04
CA ARG A 102 20.90 9.25 7.18
C ARG A 102 20.74 7.73 7.27
N ASP A 103 20.67 7.22 8.49
CA ASP A 103 20.60 5.78 8.73
C ASP A 103 19.20 5.24 8.35
N PHE A 104 18.16 6.02 8.57
CA PHE A 104 16.79 5.74 8.12
C PHE A 104 16.72 5.63 6.58
N GLU A 105 17.24 6.63 5.86
CA GLU A 105 17.26 6.62 4.39
C GLU A 105 18.09 5.46 3.82
N ALA A 106 19.21 5.13 4.46
CA ALA A 106 20.05 3.99 4.05
C ALA A 106 19.30 2.66 4.18
N LEU A 107 18.59 2.47 5.30
CA LEU A 107 17.78 1.26 5.52
C LEU A 107 16.58 1.18 4.56
N GLU A 108 15.89 2.30 4.31
CA GLU A 108 14.80 2.35 3.33
C GLU A 108 15.29 2.00 1.91
N ARG A 109 16.44 2.54 1.51
CA ARG A 109 17.06 2.22 0.22
C ARG A 109 17.41 0.74 0.12
N THR A 110 18.00 0.18 1.16
CA THR A 110 18.34 -1.25 1.22
C THR A 110 17.09 -2.12 1.10
N ARG A 111 16.00 -1.77 1.80
CA ARG A 111 14.73 -2.50 1.70
C ARG A 111 14.16 -2.49 0.28
N LYS A 112 14.17 -1.34 -0.38
CA LYS A 112 13.72 -1.23 -1.78
C LYS A 112 14.57 -2.05 -2.75
N GLN A 113 15.89 -2.13 -2.51
CA GLN A 113 16.80 -2.93 -3.34
C GLN A 113 16.63 -4.44 -3.15
N LEU A 114 16.29 -4.86 -1.92
CA LEU A 114 16.10 -6.28 -1.57
C LEU A 114 14.67 -6.78 -1.85
N PHE A 115 13.74 -5.87 -2.14
CA PHE A 115 12.36 -6.23 -2.44
C PHE A 115 12.27 -7.05 -3.73
N THR A 116 11.48 -8.11 -3.69
CA THR A 116 11.16 -8.94 -4.86
C THR A 116 9.73 -9.43 -4.79
N THR A 117 9.11 -9.63 -5.94
CA THR A 117 7.76 -10.21 -6.05
C THR A 117 7.75 -11.74 -6.06
N ASP A 118 8.92 -12.39 -6.11
CA ASP A 118 9.04 -13.84 -6.22
C ASP A 118 8.85 -14.58 -4.89
N LYS A 119 8.87 -13.86 -3.76
CA LYS A 119 8.65 -14.47 -2.45
C LYS A 119 7.21 -14.95 -2.31
N ARG A 120 7.06 -16.13 -1.66
CA ARG A 120 5.76 -16.77 -1.42
C ARG A 120 5.02 -16.16 -0.22
N CYS A 121 4.81 -14.83 -0.24
CA CYS A 121 4.12 -14.10 0.82
C CYS A 121 3.44 -12.85 0.25
N LEU A 122 2.55 -12.25 1.04
CA LEU A 122 1.90 -10.99 0.72
C LEU A 122 2.94 -9.86 0.54
N LYS A 123 2.81 -9.09 -0.54
CA LYS A 123 3.63 -7.88 -0.78
C LYS A 123 2.90 -6.67 -0.24
N ILE A 124 3.61 -5.83 0.50
CA ILE A 124 3.05 -4.58 1.02
C ILE A 124 4.01 -3.44 0.65
N SER A 125 3.52 -2.45 -0.09
CA SER A 125 4.36 -1.41 -0.65
C SER A 125 3.64 -0.07 -0.75
N THR A 126 4.43 1.01 -0.74
CA THR A 126 3.87 2.27 -1.23
C THR A 126 3.68 2.19 -2.75
N ILE A 127 2.66 2.87 -3.27
CA ILE A 127 2.39 2.92 -4.72
C ILE A 127 3.64 3.36 -5.50
N GLN A 128 4.36 4.35 -4.98
CA GLN A 128 5.58 4.87 -5.61
C GLN A 128 6.73 3.85 -5.61
N SER A 129 6.90 3.09 -4.53
CA SER A 129 7.96 2.07 -4.44
C SER A 129 7.63 0.81 -5.25
N PHE A 130 6.36 0.57 -5.54
CA PHE A 130 5.91 -0.56 -6.37
C PHE A 130 5.96 -0.25 -7.88
N LYS A 131 6.36 0.97 -8.26
CA LYS A 131 6.51 1.34 -9.67
C LYS A 131 7.53 0.45 -10.37
N GLY A 132 7.11 -0.18 -11.48
CA GLY A 132 7.92 -1.15 -12.22
C GLY A 132 7.66 -2.62 -11.84
N TRP A 133 6.95 -2.87 -10.75
CA TRP A 133 6.49 -4.20 -10.35
C TRP A 133 5.02 -4.41 -10.74
N GLU A 134 4.61 -5.67 -10.82
CA GLU A 134 3.23 -6.09 -11.08
C GLU A 134 2.88 -7.29 -10.19
N SER A 135 1.57 -7.50 -9.96
CA SER A 135 1.05 -8.64 -9.22
C SER A 135 -0.22 -9.16 -9.89
N PRO A 136 -0.52 -10.46 -9.84
CA PRO A 136 -1.79 -10.98 -10.31
C PRO A 136 -2.99 -10.22 -9.71
N SER A 137 -3.01 -10.06 -8.41
CA SER A 137 -4.05 -9.31 -7.69
C SER A 137 -3.45 -8.13 -6.93
N VAL A 138 -4.10 -6.97 -6.99
CA VAL A 138 -3.67 -5.76 -6.28
C VAL A 138 -4.81 -5.22 -5.44
N ILE A 139 -4.52 -4.93 -4.17
CA ILE A 139 -5.42 -4.25 -3.23
C ILE A 139 -4.92 -2.82 -3.07
N VAL A 140 -5.66 -1.84 -3.58
CA VAL A 140 -5.35 -0.41 -3.47
C VAL A 140 -6.16 0.20 -2.33
N ILE A 141 -5.50 0.86 -1.38
CA ILE A 141 -6.17 1.58 -0.29
C ILE A 141 -6.24 3.05 -0.67
N LEU A 142 -7.47 3.56 -0.84
CA LEU A 142 -7.74 4.98 -1.11
C LEU A 142 -7.78 5.75 0.19
N GLU A 143 -6.71 6.51 0.45
CA GLU A 143 -6.56 7.34 1.64
C GLU A 143 -7.20 8.72 1.45
N ASN A 144 -7.57 9.36 2.55
CA ASN A 144 -8.11 10.72 2.55
C ASN A 144 -7.11 11.75 2.01
N ASP A 145 -7.64 12.81 1.43
CA ASP A 145 -6.87 14.03 1.19
C ASP A 145 -6.52 14.68 2.55
N ILE A 146 -5.28 15.16 2.68
CA ILE A 146 -4.77 15.81 3.89
C ILE A 146 -4.73 17.32 3.63
N VAL A 147 -5.45 18.08 4.44
CA VAL A 147 -5.42 19.55 4.41
C VAL A 147 -4.43 20.03 5.47
N LEU A 148 -3.32 20.65 5.04
CA LEU A 148 -2.30 21.25 5.90
C LEU A 148 -2.13 22.72 5.53
N HIS A 149 -2.36 23.64 6.51
CA HIS A 149 -2.12 25.08 6.34
C HIS A 149 -2.68 25.69 5.04
N ASN A 150 -3.95 25.43 4.74
CA ASN A 150 -4.67 25.87 3.52
C ASN A 150 -4.14 25.24 2.21
N THR A 151 -3.28 24.24 2.29
CA THR A 151 -2.83 23.45 1.14
C THR A 151 -3.39 22.04 1.24
N THR A 152 -4.12 21.60 0.23
CA THR A 152 -4.60 20.21 0.14
C THR A 152 -3.48 19.35 -0.40
N PHE A 153 -2.94 18.47 0.44
CA PHE A 153 -2.07 17.41 -0.02
C PHE A 153 -2.93 16.21 -0.43
N ARG A 154 -2.83 15.83 -1.70
CA ARG A 154 -3.56 14.70 -2.27
C ARG A 154 -2.64 13.51 -2.47
N PRO A 155 -2.49 12.62 -1.48
CA PRO A 155 -1.66 11.42 -1.61
C PRO A 155 -2.14 10.52 -2.74
N MET A 156 -3.45 10.58 -3.06
CA MET A 156 -4.10 9.82 -4.12
C MET A 156 -4.40 10.72 -5.33
N SER A 157 -3.38 11.37 -5.89
CA SER A 157 -3.54 12.11 -7.15
C SER A 157 -3.94 11.18 -8.30
N PRO A 158 -4.56 11.69 -9.40
CA PRO A 158 -4.90 10.86 -10.56
C PRO A 158 -3.73 10.02 -11.08
N GLN A 159 -2.51 10.59 -11.09
CA GLN A 159 -1.30 9.90 -11.51
C GLN A 159 -0.93 8.76 -10.55
N THR A 160 -1.12 8.97 -9.24
CA THR A 160 -0.88 7.94 -8.22
C THR A 160 -1.87 6.79 -8.39
N ILE A 161 -3.15 7.10 -8.56
CA ILE A 161 -4.20 6.09 -8.80
C ILE A 161 -3.94 5.33 -10.09
N TYR A 162 -3.65 6.02 -11.18
CA TYR A 162 -3.28 5.38 -12.45
C TYR A 162 -2.09 4.43 -12.27
N THR A 163 -1.04 4.88 -11.55
CA THR A 163 0.12 4.03 -11.26
C THR A 163 -0.29 2.78 -10.48
N ALA A 164 -1.16 2.89 -9.48
CA ALA A 164 -1.62 1.75 -8.68
C ALA A 164 -2.45 0.76 -9.51
N ILE A 165 -3.41 1.26 -10.28
CA ILE A 165 -4.30 0.45 -11.12
C ILE A 165 -3.50 -0.38 -12.14
N THR A 166 -2.51 0.24 -12.78
CA THR A 166 -1.68 -0.43 -13.80
C THR A 166 -0.73 -1.49 -13.22
N ARG A 167 -0.75 -1.76 -11.93
CA ARG A 167 0.06 -2.81 -11.27
C ARG A 167 -0.66 -4.15 -11.19
N ALA A 168 -1.98 -4.19 -11.33
CA ALA A 168 -2.77 -5.40 -11.35
C ALA A 168 -2.73 -6.03 -12.76
N ARG A 169 -2.50 -7.34 -12.83
CA ARG A 169 -2.57 -8.10 -14.09
C ARG A 169 -3.92 -8.76 -14.30
N GLU A 170 -4.58 -9.17 -13.21
CA GLU A 170 -5.81 -9.96 -13.26
C GLU A 170 -6.94 -9.30 -12.43
N ASN A 171 -6.75 -9.18 -11.11
CA ASN A 171 -7.79 -8.71 -10.21
C ASN A 171 -7.38 -7.42 -9.51
N MET A 172 -8.32 -6.52 -9.34
CA MET A 172 -8.12 -5.26 -8.63
C MET A 172 -9.19 -5.09 -7.55
N TYR A 173 -8.74 -4.84 -6.34
CA TYR A 173 -9.58 -4.54 -5.18
C TYR A 173 -9.26 -3.12 -4.71
N ILE A 174 -10.30 -2.34 -4.45
CA ILE A 174 -10.17 -0.97 -4.00
C ILE A 174 -10.85 -0.85 -2.65
N ILE A 175 -10.11 -0.53 -1.61
CA ILE A 175 -10.62 -0.26 -0.26
C ILE A 175 -10.57 1.24 -0.04
N ASN A 176 -11.72 1.89 0.00
CA ASN A 176 -11.81 3.33 0.26
C ASN A 176 -12.00 3.58 1.75
N ILE A 177 -11.02 4.27 2.37
CA ILE A 177 -11.01 4.57 3.81
C ILE A 177 -11.33 6.03 4.13
N GLY A 178 -11.86 6.79 3.13
CA GLY A 178 -12.31 8.17 3.33
C GLY A 178 -12.03 9.10 2.17
N ASN A 179 -11.68 8.60 1.00
CA ASN A 179 -11.49 9.42 -0.19
C ASN A 179 -12.80 9.65 -0.90
N ASP A 180 -13.40 10.84 -0.73
CA ASP A 180 -14.66 11.22 -1.39
C ASP A 180 -14.45 11.57 -2.86
N THR A 181 -13.27 12.04 -3.24
CA THR A 181 -12.98 12.46 -4.62
C THR A 181 -13.17 11.31 -5.61
N TYR A 182 -12.76 10.10 -5.25
CA TYR A 182 -12.81 8.93 -6.13
C TYR A 182 -13.96 7.97 -5.81
N HIS A 183 -14.77 8.28 -4.78
CA HIS A 183 -15.91 7.41 -4.45
C HIS A 183 -16.83 7.21 -5.66
N ASN A 184 -17.29 8.30 -6.27
CA ASN A 184 -18.23 8.24 -7.40
C ASN A 184 -17.60 7.67 -8.70
N PHE A 185 -16.29 7.52 -8.74
CA PHE A 185 -15.60 6.95 -9.88
C PHE A 185 -15.56 5.41 -9.82
N PHE A 186 -15.45 4.85 -8.61
CA PHE A 186 -15.31 3.40 -8.41
C PHE A 186 -16.61 2.74 -7.92
N TYR A 187 -17.56 3.50 -7.38
CA TYR A 187 -18.87 3.02 -6.92
C TYR A 187 -19.85 2.95 -8.07
#